data_72def9fd95050cadbc517c86824a61cc
#
_entry.id   72def9fd95050cadbc517c86824a61cc
#
_cell.length_a   1.000
_cell.length_b   1.000
_cell.length_c   1.000
_cell.angle_alpha   90.00
_cell.angle_beta   90.00
_cell.angle_gamma   90.00
#
_symmetry.space_group_name_H-M   'P 1'
#
loop_
_entity.id
_entity.type
_entity.pdbx_description
1 polymer ?
#
loop_
_entity_poly.entity_id
_entity_poly.type
_entity_poly.pdbx_seq_one_letter_code
_entity_poly.pdbx_strand_id
1 'polypeptide(L)'
;LITENISDQPAPFIYEKIGTKYNNYFVDEFQDTSELQWKNLIPLTSHAVTSEELNDDGGTLFLVGDPKQSIYRWRGAKPETFTNLKSINPFFIKPKINKLGTNYRSFSKIVDFNNKFFKNNSKLLNIEEIDSVYGKLDQNFLKKKTGGYISINFINPENKDYNERSAEKVLEIIKQKEKQGFN
;
A
#
# COMPACT_ATOMS: atom_id res chain seq x y z
N LEU A 1 -2.30 -27.04 -4.10
CA LEU A 1 -3.50 -27.91 -4.14
C LEU A 1 -4.71 -27.25 -4.81
N ILE A 2 -5.09 -26.01 -4.43
CA ILE A 2 -6.22 -25.30 -5.11
C ILE A 2 -5.78 -24.82 -6.48
N THR A 3 -4.60 -24.27 -6.63
CA THR A 3 -4.06 -23.71 -7.88
C THR A 3 -3.81 -24.79 -8.95
N GLU A 4 -3.38 -25.96 -8.57
CA GLU A 4 -3.11 -27.09 -9.49
C GLU A 4 -4.40 -27.71 -10.07
N ASN A 5 -5.50 -27.66 -9.31
CA ASN A 5 -6.80 -28.16 -9.77
C ASN A 5 -7.62 -27.13 -10.57
N ILE A 6 -7.17 -25.86 -10.58
CA ILE A 6 -7.88 -24.74 -11.23
C ILE A 6 -7.31 -24.45 -12.64
N SER A 7 -6.05 -24.82 -12.90
CA SER A 7 -5.38 -24.48 -14.17
C SER A 7 -5.99 -25.13 -15.42
N ASP A 8 -6.72 -26.24 -15.25
CA ASP A 8 -7.27 -27.02 -16.36
C ASP A 8 -8.80 -26.92 -16.53
N GLN A 9 -9.48 -26.13 -15.70
CA GLN A 9 -10.93 -25.91 -15.83
C GLN A 9 -11.26 -24.44 -16.04
N PRO A 10 -12.10 -24.09 -17.04
CA PRO A 10 -12.37 -22.69 -17.42
C PRO A 10 -13.17 -21.85 -16.41
N ALA A 11 -13.63 -22.39 -15.33
CA ALA A 11 -14.03 -21.71 -14.08
C ALA A 11 -14.44 -22.79 -13.08
N PRO A 12 -13.74 -22.94 -11.96
CA PRO A 12 -14.18 -23.88 -10.94
C PRO A 12 -15.60 -23.52 -10.49
N PHE A 13 -16.45 -24.52 -10.35
CA PHE A 13 -17.84 -24.39 -9.91
C PHE A 13 -18.04 -23.45 -8.71
N ILE A 14 -17.02 -23.38 -7.83
CA ILE A 14 -17.04 -22.46 -6.69
C ILE A 14 -16.99 -20.99 -7.11
N TYR A 15 -16.27 -20.64 -8.19
CA TYR A 15 -16.19 -19.26 -8.71
C TYR A 15 -17.48 -18.87 -9.44
N GLU A 16 -18.11 -19.78 -10.17
CA GLU A 16 -19.43 -19.53 -10.75
C GLU A 16 -20.44 -19.25 -9.65
N LYS A 17 -20.45 -20.09 -8.61
CA LYS A 17 -21.39 -19.93 -7.50
C LYS A 17 -21.15 -18.66 -6.68
N ILE A 18 -19.90 -18.22 -6.50
CA ILE A 18 -19.56 -16.96 -5.82
C ILE A 18 -19.82 -15.77 -6.75
N GLY A 19 -19.44 -15.88 -8.03
CA GLY A 19 -19.59 -14.82 -9.03
C GLY A 19 -21.04 -14.45 -9.31
N THR A 20 -21.96 -15.41 -9.26
CA THR A 20 -23.40 -15.12 -9.35
C THR A 20 -23.97 -14.42 -8.12
N LYS A 21 -23.26 -14.47 -6.99
CA LYS A 21 -23.69 -13.89 -5.71
C LYS A 21 -23.14 -12.49 -5.45
N TYR A 22 -21.93 -12.21 -5.93
CA TYR A 22 -21.23 -10.95 -5.65
C TYR A 22 -20.78 -10.30 -6.95
N ASN A 23 -21.27 -9.10 -7.21
CA ASN A 23 -20.92 -8.32 -8.39
C ASN A 23 -19.93 -7.18 -8.07
N ASN A 24 -19.79 -6.83 -6.80
CA ASN A 24 -18.92 -5.71 -6.39
C ASN A 24 -17.82 -6.22 -5.47
N TYR A 25 -16.57 -5.98 -5.86
CA TYR A 25 -15.39 -6.38 -5.13
C TYR A 25 -14.60 -5.15 -4.70
N PHE A 26 -14.32 -5.07 -3.40
CA PHE A 26 -13.51 -4.03 -2.80
C PHE A 26 -12.32 -4.70 -2.12
N VAL A 27 -11.11 -4.36 -2.56
CA VAL A 27 -9.87 -4.88 -1.97
C VAL A 27 -9.08 -3.71 -1.44
N ASP A 28 -8.91 -3.68 -0.13
CA ASP A 28 -8.08 -2.70 0.58
C ASP A 28 -6.67 -3.25 0.82
N GLU A 29 -5.70 -2.36 1.04
CA GLU A 29 -4.29 -2.69 1.27
C GLU A 29 -3.73 -3.63 0.17
N PHE A 30 -4.10 -3.38 -1.08
CA PHE A 30 -3.78 -4.27 -2.20
C PHE A 30 -2.28 -4.51 -2.38
N GLN A 31 -1.40 -3.58 -1.96
CA GLN A 31 0.05 -3.74 -2.02
C GLN A 31 0.57 -4.94 -1.18
N ASP A 32 -0.22 -5.42 -0.23
CA ASP A 32 0.13 -6.57 0.62
C ASP A 32 -0.44 -7.90 0.09
N THR A 33 -1.11 -7.87 -1.07
CA THR A 33 -1.62 -9.05 -1.75
C THR A 33 -0.47 -9.82 -2.42
N SER A 34 -0.40 -11.12 -2.19
CA SER A 34 0.56 -11.99 -2.89
C SER A 34 0.13 -12.26 -4.32
N GLU A 35 1.10 -12.61 -5.17
CA GLU A 35 0.82 -12.98 -6.56
C GLU A 35 -0.16 -14.14 -6.68
N LEU A 36 -0.06 -15.12 -5.78
CA LEU A 36 -0.97 -16.26 -5.74
C LEU A 36 -2.40 -15.84 -5.37
N GLN A 37 -2.54 -14.98 -4.36
CA GLN A 37 -3.86 -14.46 -3.99
C GLN A 37 -4.49 -13.67 -5.13
N TRP A 38 -3.69 -12.82 -5.80
CA TRP A 38 -4.18 -12.05 -6.94
C TRP A 38 -4.61 -12.96 -8.10
N LYS A 39 -3.79 -13.95 -8.47
CA LYS A 39 -4.14 -14.92 -9.50
C LYS A 39 -5.45 -15.68 -9.21
N ASN A 40 -5.70 -15.96 -7.94
CA ASN A 40 -6.95 -16.60 -7.51
C ASN A 40 -8.17 -15.64 -7.54
N LEU A 41 -7.93 -14.32 -7.37
CA LEU A 41 -9.01 -13.33 -7.44
C LEU A 41 -9.38 -12.94 -8.88
N ILE A 42 -8.42 -13.00 -9.82
CA ILE A 42 -8.66 -12.60 -11.21
C ILE A 42 -9.88 -13.27 -11.85
N PRO A 43 -10.04 -14.62 -11.82
CA PRO A 43 -11.20 -15.26 -12.45
C PRO A 43 -12.53 -14.78 -11.86
N LEU A 44 -12.57 -14.60 -10.53
CA LEU A 44 -13.75 -14.15 -9.82
C LEU A 44 -14.12 -12.70 -10.16
N THR A 45 -13.14 -11.81 -10.13
CA THR A 45 -13.33 -10.39 -10.43
C THR A 45 -13.53 -10.13 -11.92
N SER A 46 -12.92 -10.95 -12.80
CA SER A 46 -13.14 -10.85 -14.25
C SER A 46 -14.62 -11.05 -14.58
N HIS A 47 -15.26 -12.05 -14.01
CA HIS A 47 -16.68 -12.26 -14.23
C HIS A 47 -17.51 -11.01 -13.87
N ALA A 48 -17.24 -10.41 -12.72
CA ALA A 48 -17.96 -9.22 -12.27
C ALA A 48 -17.78 -8.03 -13.23
N VAL A 49 -16.55 -7.73 -13.66
CA VAL A 49 -16.27 -6.56 -14.50
C VAL A 49 -16.59 -6.76 -15.99
N THR A 50 -16.73 -8.02 -16.46
CA THR A 50 -17.10 -8.31 -17.87
C THR A 50 -18.59 -8.55 -18.07
N SER A 51 -19.37 -8.72 -17.00
CA SER A 51 -20.82 -8.96 -17.07
C SER A 51 -21.62 -7.72 -17.50
N GLU A 52 -20.97 -6.57 -17.66
CA GLU A 52 -21.61 -5.32 -18.14
C GLU A 52 -22.30 -5.44 -19.50
N GLU A 53 -21.88 -6.40 -20.35
CA GLU A 53 -22.41 -6.51 -21.71
C GLU A 53 -23.80 -7.14 -21.80
N LEU A 54 -24.30 -7.76 -20.73
CA LEU A 54 -25.54 -8.54 -20.79
C LEU A 54 -26.75 -7.95 -20.05
N ASN A 55 -26.50 -7.12 -19.04
CA ASN A 55 -27.54 -6.39 -18.29
C ASN A 55 -26.95 -5.09 -17.77
N ASP A 56 -27.70 -4.02 -17.75
CA ASP A 56 -27.35 -2.66 -17.31
C ASP A 56 -26.78 -2.54 -15.87
N ASP A 57 -26.62 -3.64 -15.15
CA ASP A 57 -26.10 -3.76 -13.78
C ASP A 57 -24.68 -4.36 -13.74
N GLY A 58 -23.73 -3.75 -14.43
CA GLY A 58 -22.33 -4.17 -14.42
C GLY A 58 -21.73 -4.25 -13.04
N GLY A 59 -20.87 -5.27 -12.80
CA GLY A 59 -20.13 -5.39 -11.55
C GLY A 59 -18.95 -4.43 -11.47
N THR A 60 -18.39 -4.26 -10.26
CA THR A 60 -17.25 -3.37 -10.04
C THR A 60 -16.12 -4.05 -9.31
N LEU A 61 -14.89 -3.69 -9.69
CA LEU A 61 -13.68 -4.01 -8.94
C LEU A 61 -13.00 -2.71 -8.51
N PHE A 62 -12.90 -2.51 -7.21
CA PHE A 62 -12.25 -1.36 -6.60
C PHE A 62 -11.05 -1.80 -5.78
N LEU A 63 -9.85 -1.40 -6.21
CA LEU A 63 -8.60 -1.71 -5.54
C LEU A 63 -8.04 -0.44 -4.90
N VAL A 64 -7.73 -0.52 -3.62
CA VAL A 64 -7.12 0.58 -2.86
C VAL A 64 -5.81 0.09 -2.28
N GLY A 65 -4.78 0.93 -2.31
CA GLY A 65 -3.49 0.60 -1.74
C GLY A 65 -2.47 1.72 -1.90
N ASP A 66 -1.37 1.55 -1.22
CA ASP A 66 -0.19 2.40 -1.34
C ASP A 66 1.07 1.54 -1.39
N PRO A 67 1.74 1.42 -2.54
CA PRO A 67 2.96 0.59 -2.68
C PRO A 67 4.06 0.92 -1.66
N LYS A 68 4.09 2.16 -1.16
CA LYS A 68 5.06 2.63 -0.17
C LYS A 68 4.84 2.02 1.23
N GLN A 69 3.63 1.50 1.49
CA GLN A 69 3.25 0.91 2.77
C GLN A 69 3.41 -0.62 2.79
N SER A 70 3.88 -1.23 1.70
CA SER A 70 4.08 -2.68 1.64
C SER A 70 5.16 -3.14 2.61
N ILE A 71 4.79 -4.02 3.54
CA ILE A 71 5.67 -4.59 4.55
C ILE A 71 5.66 -6.13 4.57
N TYR A 72 4.86 -6.77 3.71
CA TYR A 72 4.67 -8.22 3.69
C TYR A 72 5.36 -8.93 2.51
N ARG A 73 6.43 -8.35 1.96
CA ARG A 73 7.20 -8.97 0.87
C ARG A 73 7.72 -10.36 1.25
N TRP A 74 8.10 -10.56 2.52
CA TRP A 74 8.52 -11.85 3.06
C TRP A 74 7.39 -12.91 3.10
N ARG A 75 6.13 -12.51 2.98
CA ARG A 75 4.96 -13.38 2.82
C ARG A 75 4.48 -13.49 1.36
N GLY A 76 5.28 -13.01 0.41
CA GLY A 76 4.96 -13.06 -1.01
C GLY A 76 4.16 -11.89 -1.54
N ALA A 77 3.95 -10.83 -0.75
CA ALA A 77 3.35 -9.59 -1.26
C ALA A 77 4.23 -8.97 -2.35
N LYS A 78 3.59 -8.51 -3.42
CA LYS A 78 4.23 -7.88 -4.57
C LYS A 78 3.59 -6.52 -4.86
N PRO A 79 4.08 -5.43 -4.23
CA PRO A 79 3.55 -4.08 -4.48
C PRO A 79 3.69 -3.65 -5.95
N GLU A 80 4.63 -4.25 -6.69
CA GLU A 80 4.80 -4.06 -8.13
C GLU A 80 3.56 -4.51 -8.91
N THR A 81 2.83 -5.50 -8.44
CA THR A 81 1.55 -5.92 -9.04
C THR A 81 0.59 -4.74 -9.09
N PHE A 82 0.48 -3.99 -8.00
CA PHE A 82 -0.41 -2.83 -7.93
C PHE A 82 0.03 -1.69 -8.86
N THR A 83 1.32 -1.38 -8.88
CA THR A 83 1.85 -0.32 -9.77
C THR A 83 1.72 -0.68 -11.24
N ASN A 84 1.87 -1.97 -11.57
CA ASN A 84 1.85 -2.47 -12.94
C ASN A 84 0.44 -2.69 -13.49
N LEU A 85 -0.62 -2.71 -12.67
CA LEU A 85 -2.02 -2.84 -13.15
C LEU A 85 -2.42 -1.77 -14.17
N LYS A 86 -1.72 -0.65 -14.19
CA LYS A 86 -1.92 0.40 -15.19
C LYS A 86 -1.49 -0.03 -16.59
N SER A 87 -0.44 -0.84 -16.70
CA SER A 87 0.16 -1.29 -17.96
C SER A 87 -0.12 -2.77 -18.26
N ILE A 88 -0.20 -3.58 -17.22
CA ILE A 88 -0.45 -5.03 -17.30
C ILE A 88 -1.78 -5.31 -16.60
N ASN A 89 -2.86 -5.03 -17.32
CA ASN A 89 -4.22 -5.24 -16.83
C ASN A 89 -4.71 -6.63 -17.27
N PRO A 90 -5.10 -7.51 -16.34
CA PRO A 90 -5.66 -8.81 -16.69
C PRO A 90 -7.09 -8.75 -17.25
N PHE A 91 -7.72 -7.58 -17.17
CA PHE A 91 -9.09 -7.35 -17.66
C PHE A 91 -9.06 -6.59 -18.99
N PHE A 92 -10.04 -6.84 -19.85
CA PHE A 92 -10.17 -6.12 -21.14
C PHE A 92 -10.64 -4.67 -20.96
N ILE A 93 -11.08 -4.30 -19.77
CA ILE A 93 -11.63 -2.96 -19.44
C ILE A 93 -10.49 -2.07 -18.92
N LYS A 94 -10.43 -0.84 -19.44
CA LYS A 94 -9.42 0.14 -19.01
C LYS A 94 -9.69 0.63 -17.59
N PRO A 95 -8.74 0.50 -16.65
CA PRO A 95 -8.93 0.94 -15.27
C PRO A 95 -8.99 2.46 -15.16
N LYS A 96 -9.89 2.95 -14.31
CA LYS A 96 -9.91 4.35 -13.89
C LYS A 96 -9.01 4.51 -12.67
N ILE A 97 -7.95 5.31 -12.79
CA ILE A 97 -6.97 5.53 -11.74
C ILE A 97 -7.24 6.86 -11.04
N ASN A 98 -7.48 6.80 -9.74
CA ASN A 98 -7.63 7.97 -8.89
C ASN A 98 -6.49 8.04 -7.88
N LYS A 99 -5.94 9.23 -7.65
CA LYS A 99 -4.91 9.46 -6.62
C LYS A 99 -5.52 10.19 -5.44
N LEU A 100 -5.30 9.66 -4.24
CA LEU A 100 -5.67 10.31 -3.00
C LEU A 100 -4.51 11.22 -2.55
N GLY A 101 -4.61 12.51 -2.88
CA GLY A 101 -3.51 13.46 -2.67
C GLY A 101 -3.47 14.10 -1.29
N THR A 102 -4.46 13.88 -0.42
CA THR A 102 -4.54 14.56 0.88
C THR A 102 -4.38 13.60 2.04
N ASN A 103 -3.46 13.91 2.94
CA ASN A 103 -3.30 13.21 4.21
C ASN A 103 -4.24 13.83 5.26
N TYR A 104 -5.24 13.04 5.67
CA TYR A 104 -6.23 13.45 6.67
C TYR A 104 -5.81 13.13 8.10
N ARG A 105 -4.80 12.27 8.29
CA ARG A 105 -4.37 11.75 9.59
C ARG A 105 -3.39 12.70 10.27
N SER A 106 -2.36 13.12 9.56
CA SER A 106 -1.19 13.75 10.16
C SER A 106 -1.25 15.29 10.16
N PHE A 107 -0.50 15.91 11.07
CA PHE A 107 -0.30 17.34 11.09
C PHE A 107 0.69 17.80 10.00
N SER A 108 0.60 19.07 9.62
CA SER A 108 1.32 19.65 8.49
C SER A 108 2.84 19.42 8.52
N LYS A 109 3.49 19.64 9.68
CA LYS A 109 4.94 19.44 9.79
C LYS A 109 5.38 18.01 9.51
N ILE A 110 4.54 17.02 9.87
CA ILE A 110 4.85 15.60 9.63
C ILE A 110 4.72 15.30 8.13
N VAL A 111 3.67 15.81 7.48
CA VAL A 111 3.47 15.61 6.04
C VAL A 111 4.58 16.28 5.24
N ASP A 112 4.92 17.54 5.56
CA ASP A 112 5.99 18.28 4.90
C ASP A 112 7.36 17.61 5.07
N PHE A 113 7.63 17.11 6.28
CA PHE A 113 8.86 16.37 6.54
C PHE A 113 8.93 15.09 5.68
N ASN A 114 7.88 14.28 5.69
CA ASN A 114 7.83 13.04 4.92
C ASN A 114 7.98 13.31 3.42
N ASN A 115 7.27 14.29 2.88
CA ASN A 115 7.40 14.69 1.48
C ASN A 115 8.86 15.02 1.12
N LYS A 116 9.52 15.85 1.92
CA LYS A 116 10.92 16.28 1.68
C LYS A 116 11.90 15.13 1.88
N PHE A 117 11.74 14.39 2.99
CA PHE A 117 12.65 13.33 3.37
C PHE A 117 12.66 12.21 2.31
N PHE A 118 11.52 11.67 1.96
CA PHE A 118 11.44 10.57 1.01
C PHE A 118 11.79 11.01 -0.42
N LYS A 119 11.36 12.20 -0.84
CA LYS A 119 11.69 12.73 -2.17
C LYS A 119 13.21 12.97 -2.36
N ASN A 120 13.90 13.41 -1.31
CA ASN A 120 15.34 13.60 -1.38
C ASN A 120 16.12 12.29 -1.31
N ASN A 121 15.69 11.36 -0.45
CA ASN A 121 16.37 10.10 -0.29
C ASN A 121 16.12 9.14 -1.47
N SER A 122 14.98 9.18 -2.16
CA SER A 122 14.75 8.37 -3.36
C SER A 122 15.79 8.67 -4.44
N LYS A 123 16.13 9.93 -4.62
CA LYS A 123 17.17 10.35 -5.58
C LYS A 123 18.57 9.88 -5.20
N LEU A 124 18.87 9.83 -3.89
CA LEU A 124 20.18 9.38 -3.41
C LEU A 124 20.38 7.88 -3.62
N LEU A 125 19.32 7.10 -3.55
CA LEU A 125 19.38 5.65 -3.76
C LEU A 125 19.60 5.28 -5.22
N ASN A 126 19.27 6.16 -6.17
CA ASN A 126 19.42 5.97 -7.60
C ASN A 126 18.84 4.63 -8.12
N ILE A 127 17.66 4.25 -7.58
CA ILE A 127 16.91 3.06 -7.97
C ILE A 127 15.62 3.54 -8.63
N GLU A 128 15.45 3.22 -9.93
CA GLU A 128 14.35 3.72 -10.76
C GLU A 128 12.97 3.37 -10.18
N GLU A 129 12.77 2.16 -9.69
CA GLU A 129 11.52 1.72 -9.08
C GLU A 129 11.19 2.55 -7.84
N ILE A 130 12.18 2.86 -7.01
CA ILE A 130 12.02 3.69 -5.82
C ILE A 130 11.71 5.13 -6.22
N ASP A 131 12.44 5.71 -7.17
CA ASP A 131 12.19 7.07 -7.62
C ASP A 131 10.83 7.23 -8.29
N SER A 132 10.36 6.22 -9.02
CA SER A 132 9.02 6.22 -9.63
C SER A 132 7.89 6.34 -8.61
N VAL A 133 8.09 5.77 -7.42
CA VAL A 133 7.11 5.72 -6.32
C VAL A 133 7.25 6.93 -5.38
N TYR A 134 8.48 7.26 -4.97
CA TYR A 134 8.76 8.28 -3.96
C TYR A 134 9.12 9.65 -4.55
N GLY A 135 9.68 9.71 -5.76
CA GLY A 135 10.11 10.97 -6.39
C GLY A 135 8.96 11.93 -6.70
N LYS A 136 7.74 11.41 -6.82
CA LYS A 136 6.50 12.17 -7.05
C LYS A 136 5.61 12.27 -5.81
N LEU A 137 6.21 12.20 -4.65
CA LEU A 137 5.51 12.24 -3.36
C LEU A 137 5.22 13.69 -3.02
N ASP A 138 3.97 14.11 -3.23
CA ASP A 138 3.46 15.42 -2.83
C ASP A 138 2.08 15.20 -2.18
N GLN A 139 2.09 14.84 -0.90
CA GLN A 139 0.86 14.77 -0.11
C GLN A 139 0.49 16.17 0.40
N ASN A 140 -0.79 16.52 0.24
CA ASN A 140 -1.37 17.68 0.87
C ASN A 140 -1.81 17.34 2.30
N PHE A 141 -2.04 18.37 3.12
CA PHE A 141 -2.60 18.22 4.46
C PHE A 141 -3.81 19.15 4.65
N LEU A 142 -4.63 18.85 5.62
CA LEU A 142 -5.77 19.72 5.96
C LEU A 142 -5.27 21.03 6.58
N LYS A 143 -5.73 22.17 6.06
CA LYS A 143 -5.37 23.51 6.57
C LYS A 143 -5.58 23.68 8.09
N LYS A 144 -6.58 23.00 8.66
CA LYS A 144 -6.87 23.01 10.10
C LYS A 144 -5.91 22.15 10.94
N LYS A 145 -5.11 21.28 10.34
CA LYS A 145 -4.13 20.40 11.02
C LYS A 145 -2.72 20.99 10.95
N THR A 146 -2.55 22.21 11.46
CA THR A 146 -1.23 22.85 11.57
C THR A 146 -0.45 22.36 12.78
N GLY A 147 0.88 22.26 12.68
CA GLY A 147 1.75 21.79 13.75
C GLY A 147 2.33 20.40 13.50
N GLY A 148 2.58 19.68 14.58
CA GLY A 148 3.30 18.41 14.60
C GLY A 148 4.72 18.54 15.10
N TYR A 149 5.31 17.43 15.54
CA TYR A 149 6.67 17.37 16.09
C TYR A 149 7.47 16.26 15.42
N ILE A 150 8.71 16.56 15.07
CA ILE A 150 9.67 15.64 14.48
C ILE A 150 10.97 15.79 15.24
N SER A 151 11.60 14.68 15.59
CA SER A 151 12.92 14.64 16.19
C SER A 151 13.78 13.62 15.47
N ILE A 152 15.00 14.00 15.13
CA ILE A 152 16.02 13.12 14.56
C ILE A 152 17.15 13.03 15.57
N ASN A 153 17.50 11.83 15.96
CA ASN A 153 18.57 11.59 16.90
C ASN A 153 19.66 10.76 16.23
N PHE A 154 20.89 11.27 16.28
CA PHE A 154 22.07 10.55 15.84
C PHE A 154 22.70 9.86 17.05
N ILE A 155 22.94 8.56 16.93
CA ILE A 155 23.50 7.73 18.00
C ILE A 155 24.92 7.37 17.60
N ASN A 156 25.89 7.77 18.44
CA ASN A 156 27.28 7.33 18.32
C ASN A 156 27.51 6.16 19.28
N PRO A 157 27.85 4.96 18.80
CA PRO A 157 27.98 3.77 19.64
C PRO A 157 29.28 3.69 20.45
N GLU A 158 30.20 4.67 20.35
CA GLU A 158 31.58 4.78 20.90
C GLU A 158 31.99 3.67 21.85
N ASN A 159 31.71 2.85 22.46
CA ASN A 159 32.14 1.79 23.38
C ASN A 159 30.98 0.87 23.85
N LYS A 160 29.81 0.98 23.24
CA LYS A 160 28.63 0.13 23.53
C LYS A 160 28.07 -0.45 22.26
N ASP A 161 27.39 -1.57 22.37
CA ASP A 161 26.61 -2.11 21.28
C ASP A 161 25.55 -1.08 20.83
N TYR A 162 25.38 -0.91 19.51
CA TYR A 162 24.41 0.00 18.90
C TYR A 162 22.99 -0.26 19.42
N ASN A 163 22.64 -1.52 19.66
CA ASN A 163 21.33 -1.91 20.16
C ASN A 163 21.07 -1.41 21.58
N GLU A 164 22.07 -1.51 22.45
CA GLU A 164 21.98 -0.98 23.83
C GLU A 164 21.80 0.53 23.83
N ARG A 165 22.61 1.24 23.05
CA ARG A 165 22.50 2.71 22.93
C ARG A 165 21.16 3.13 22.36
N SER A 166 20.65 2.40 21.38
CA SER A 166 19.35 2.67 20.78
C SER A 166 18.21 2.48 21.79
N ALA A 167 18.26 1.41 22.58
CA ALA A 167 17.28 1.12 23.62
C ALA A 167 17.32 2.19 24.73
N GLU A 168 18.52 2.58 25.21
CA GLU A 168 18.70 3.66 26.18
C GLU A 168 18.07 4.96 25.67
N LYS A 169 18.33 5.32 24.39
CA LYS A 169 17.80 6.56 23.78
C LYS A 169 16.28 6.52 23.66
N VAL A 170 15.69 5.39 23.29
CA VAL A 170 14.24 5.21 23.25
C VAL A 170 13.63 5.41 24.64
N LEU A 171 14.20 4.79 25.67
CA LEU A 171 13.74 4.94 27.07
C LEU A 171 13.84 6.38 27.55
N GLU A 172 14.92 7.10 27.21
CA GLU A 172 15.09 8.52 27.51
C GLU A 172 13.96 9.36 26.89
N ILE A 173 13.67 9.14 25.59
CA ILE A 173 12.61 9.83 24.87
C ILE A 173 11.25 9.56 25.51
N ILE A 174 10.93 8.30 25.84
CA ILE A 174 9.68 7.92 26.49
C ILE A 174 9.52 8.67 27.82
N LYS A 175 10.51 8.58 28.70
CA LYS A 175 10.50 9.29 30.00
C LYS A 175 10.33 10.80 29.85
N GLN A 176 10.96 11.39 28.83
CA GLN A 176 10.80 12.81 28.53
C GLN A 176 9.36 13.16 28.12
N LYS A 177 8.73 12.30 27.31
CA LYS A 177 7.38 12.52 26.82
C LYS A 177 6.34 12.30 27.91
N GLU A 178 6.51 11.31 28.77
CA GLU A 178 5.68 11.10 29.96
C GLU A 178 5.68 12.33 30.86
N LYS A 179 6.86 12.92 31.13
CA LYS A 179 6.97 14.19 31.89
C LYS A 179 6.25 15.36 31.23
N GLN A 180 6.03 15.33 29.93
CA GLN A 180 5.27 16.33 29.17
C GLN A 180 3.76 16.03 29.13
N GLY A 181 3.29 14.96 29.78
CA GLY A 181 1.89 14.57 29.86
C GLY A 181 1.40 13.73 28.68
N PHE A 182 2.30 13.13 27.92
CA PHE A 182 1.92 12.11 26.94
C PHE A 182 1.87 10.75 27.62
N ASN A 183 0.77 10.00 27.43
CA ASN A 183 0.57 8.64 27.93
C ASN A 183 0.78 7.62 26.81
#